data_fbf01cb3ab9f5bb5a9f3fbd6e4c5a3aa
#
_entry.id   fbf01cb3ab9f5bb5a9f3fbd6e4c5a3aa
#
_cell.length_a   1.000
_cell.length_b   1.000
_cell.length_c   1.000
_cell.angle_alpha   90.00
_cell.angle_beta   90.00
_cell.angle_gamma   90.00
#
_symmetry.space_group_name_H-M   'P 1'
#
loop_
_entity.id
_entity.type
_entity.pdbx_description
1 polymer ?
#
loop_
_entity_poly.entity_id
_entity_poly.type
_entity_poly.pdbx_seq_one_letter_code
_entity_poly.pdbx_strand_id
1 'polypeptide(L)'
;MLAQINMELESKELNTNMASLFHGYLMENIDPAYAEYFHYNTTNPFTSCIFKDMKEDKFFWRVTTFNQKAYDMLMSYFSKGIPEKIYLKNKDLEINVKSFSIQKKSYEDLFLEATERKRIKLISPTSFKSEGVTHIFPNISTLISGVIAKINQHSETAELEDKKIVNELLEKVYIKDYNLRTKIFHLEGIKIKGFIGTLDLAIRGEDSTLTNILNFLILISEYTGLGIKTSLGMGGVKVE
;
A
#
# COMPACT_ATOMS: atom_id res chain seq x y z
N MET A 1 9.45 -6.35 -10.36
CA MET A 1 10.24 -5.44 -9.49
C MET A 1 9.34 -4.81 -8.46
N LEU A 2 9.69 -4.92 -7.18
CA LEU A 2 9.07 -4.22 -6.07
C LEU A 2 9.91 -3.00 -5.73
N ALA A 3 9.30 -1.83 -5.58
CA ALA A 3 10.02 -0.65 -5.14
C ALA A 3 9.20 0.14 -4.13
N GLN A 4 9.89 0.74 -3.17
CA GLN A 4 9.32 1.65 -2.19
C GLN A 4 10.12 2.94 -2.18
N ILE A 5 9.44 4.03 -2.48
CA ILE A 5 9.97 5.38 -2.48
C ILE A 5 9.40 6.08 -1.26
N ASN A 6 10.26 6.60 -0.40
CA ASN A 6 9.86 7.39 0.77
C ASN A 6 10.47 8.79 0.66
N MET A 7 9.65 9.81 0.88
CA MET A 7 10.03 11.20 0.98
C MET A 7 9.61 11.75 2.34
N GLU A 8 10.57 12.24 3.12
CA GLU A 8 10.30 13.00 4.34
C GLU A 8 9.82 14.39 3.95
N LEU A 9 8.70 14.81 4.51
CA LEU A 9 8.03 16.06 4.16
C LEU A 9 7.96 17.01 5.36
N GLU A 10 8.14 18.31 5.11
CA GLU A 10 7.99 19.33 6.11
C GLU A 10 7.06 20.47 5.64
N SER A 11 5.96 20.63 6.34
CA SER A 11 5.08 21.81 6.28
C SER A 11 4.19 21.85 7.50
N LYS A 12 3.87 23.06 8.00
CA LYS A 12 2.98 23.26 9.16
C LYS A 12 1.53 22.84 8.89
N GLU A 13 1.12 22.89 7.62
CA GLU A 13 -0.27 22.59 7.21
C GLU A 13 -0.47 21.15 6.75
N LEU A 14 0.62 20.37 6.66
CA LEU A 14 0.58 19.02 6.14
C LEU A 14 -0.21 18.09 7.08
N ASN A 15 -1.09 17.30 6.49
CA ASN A 15 -1.84 16.26 7.19
C ASN A 15 -2.12 15.05 6.30
N THR A 16 -2.47 13.92 6.88
CA THR A 16 -2.66 12.65 6.17
C THR A 16 -3.86 12.62 5.21
N ASN A 17 -4.80 13.57 5.32
CA ASN A 17 -5.93 13.66 4.39
C ASN A 17 -5.55 14.30 3.05
N MET A 18 -4.32 14.79 2.90
CA MET A 18 -3.83 15.36 1.63
C MET A 18 -3.32 14.30 0.65
N ALA A 19 -3.38 13.02 0.99
CA ALA A 19 -2.79 11.95 0.17
C ALA A 19 -3.30 11.91 -1.28
N SER A 20 -4.60 12.21 -1.51
CA SER A 20 -5.15 12.32 -2.87
C SER A 20 -4.57 13.48 -3.67
N LEU A 21 -4.20 14.58 -3.02
CA LEU A 21 -3.55 15.72 -3.68
C LEU A 21 -2.14 15.34 -4.15
N PHE A 22 -1.42 14.53 -3.38
CA PHE A 22 -0.12 13.99 -3.78
C PHE A 22 -0.23 12.99 -4.93
N HIS A 23 -1.31 12.21 -4.98
CA HIS A 23 -1.60 11.40 -6.17
C HIS A 23 -1.80 12.29 -7.40
N GLY A 24 -2.62 13.34 -7.29
CA GLY A 24 -2.82 14.31 -8.38
C GLY A 24 -1.50 14.94 -8.81
N TYR A 25 -0.68 15.41 -7.85
CA TYR A 25 0.65 15.94 -8.13
C TYR A 25 1.53 14.92 -8.88
N LEU A 26 1.53 13.65 -8.47
CA LEU A 26 2.30 12.62 -9.18
C LEU A 26 1.82 12.43 -10.62
N MET A 27 0.51 12.36 -10.84
CA MET A 27 -0.07 12.21 -12.19
C MET A 27 0.19 13.42 -13.09
N GLU A 28 0.25 14.62 -12.54
CA GLU A 28 0.61 15.84 -13.30
C GLU A 28 2.09 15.90 -13.72
N ASN A 29 2.97 15.16 -13.03
CA ASN A 29 4.42 15.25 -13.23
C ASN A 29 5.04 14.04 -13.93
N ILE A 30 4.31 12.96 -14.16
CA ILE A 30 4.73 11.85 -15.02
C ILE A 30 4.33 12.12 -16.47
N ASP A 31 4.79 11.26 -17.40
CA ASP A 31 4.35 11.35 -18.78
C ASP A 31 2.81 11.21 -18.88
N PRO A 32 2.12 12.09 -19.67
CA PRO A 32 0.67 12.01 -19.81
C PRO A 32 0.13 10.65 -20.23
N ALA A 33 0.85 9.92 -21.09
CA ALA A 33 0.45 8.56 -21.49
C ALA A 33 0.48 7.58 -20.33
N TYR A 34 1.39 7.77 -19.35
CA TYR A 34 1.45 6.97 -18.13
C TYR A 34 0.34 7.33 -17.15
N ALA A 35 0.03 8.62 -17.01
CA ALA A 35 -1.09 9.08 -16.20
C ALA A 35 -2.42 8.51 -16.73
N GLU A 36 -2.61 8.54 -18.06
CA GLU A 36 -3.77 7.95 -18.72
C GLU A 36 -3.86 6.45 -18.50
N TYR A 37 -2.74 5.72 -18.65
CA TYR A 37 -2.67 4.29 -18.35
C TYR A 37 -3.14 3.97 -16.92
N PHE A 38 -2.68 4.71 -15.91
CA PHE A 38 -3.10 4.52 -14.53
C PHE A 38 -4.56 4.93 -14.26
N HIS A 39 -5.08 5.88 -15.01
CA HIS A 39 -6.46 6.33 -14.87
C HIS A 39 -7.47 5.27 -15.34
N TYR A 40 -7.17 4.55 -16.42
CA TYR A 40 -8.06 3.51 -16.98
C TYR A 40 -7.97 2.15 -16.24
N ASN A 41 -6.95 1.93 -15.44
CA ASN A 41 -6.84 0.69 -14.68
C ASN A 41 -7.80 0.68 -13.48
N THR A 42 -8.54 -0.41 -13.31
CA THR A 42 -9.40 -0.62 -12.13
C THR A 42 -8.60 -0.85 -10.85
N THR A 43 -7.44 -1.50 -10.99
CA THR A 43 -6.42 -1.66 -9.95
C THR A 43 -5.09 -1.19 -10.48
N ASN A 44 -4.43 -0.28 -9.77
CA ASN A 44 -3.13 0.24 -10.17
C ASN A 44 -2.00 -0.62 -9.58
N PRO A 45 -0.92 -0.87 -10.35
CA PRO A 45 0.26 -1.59 -9.87
C PRO A 45 1.18 -0.73 -9.01
N PHE A 46 0.63 0.25 -8.32
CA PHE A 46 1.33 1.11 -7.36
C PHE A 46 0.41 1.54 -6.23
N THR A 47 1.01 1.97 -5.12
CA THR A 47 0.29 2.65 -4.03
C THR A 47 0.89 4.00 -3.73
N SER A 48 0.10 4.88 -3.12
CA SER A 48 0.56 6.19 -2.66
C SER A 48 -0.14 6.53 -1.36
N CYS A 49 0.60 6.89 -0.32
CA CYS A 49 -0.02 7.33 0.94
C CYS A 49 0.86 8.34 1.67
N ILE A 50 0.21 9.19 2.48
CA ILE A 50 0.88 10.04 3.45
C ILE A 50 0.63 9.48 4.84
N PHE A 51 1.68 9.36 5.64
CA PHE A 51 1.58 8.96 7.02
C PHE A 51 2.50 9.79 7.90
N LYS A 52 2.18 9.84 9.18
CA LYS A 52 3.03 10.44 10.21
C LYS A 52 3.71 9.32 10.99
N ASP A 53 5.04 9.32 11.01
CA ASP A 53 5.78 8.49 11.95
C ASP A 53 5.70 9.14 13.32
N MET A 54 5.05 8.45 14.27
CA MET A 54 4.81 8.99 15.62
C MET A 54 6.04 8.96 16.52
N LYS A 55 7.07 8.19 16.16
CA LYS A 55 8.33 8.14 16.93
C LYS A 55 9.23 9.32 16.59
N GLU A 56 9.29 9.66 15.29
CA GLU A 56 10.11 10.75 14.78
C GLU A 56 9.37 12.08 14.69
N ASP A 57 8.03 12.06 14.86
CA ASP A 57 7.12 13.21 14.67
C ASP A 57 7.20 13.82 13.26
N LYS A 58 7.47 12.99 12.24
CA LYS A 58 7.70 13.37 10.85
C LYS A 58 6.63 12.86 9.92
N PHE A 59 6.36 13.62 8.86
CA PHE A 59 5.50 13.18 7.78
C PHE A 59 6.30 12.57 6.65
N PHE A 60 5.73 11.51 6.06
CA PHE A 60 6.30 10.83 4.90
C PHE A 60 5.24 10.68 3.80
N TRP A 61 5.65 10.93 2.57
CA TRP A 61 4.96 10.45 1.39
C TRP A 61 5.64 9.17 0.91
N ARG A 62 4.88 8.08 0.87
CA ARG A 62 5.34 6.79 0.37
C ARG A 62 4.64 6.49 -0.94
N VAL A 63 5.42 6.14 -1.95
CA VAL A 63 4.96 5.57 -3.21
C VAL A 63 5.59 4.19 -3.36
N THR A 64 4.79 3.17 -3.65
CA THR A 64 5.29 1.82 -3.89
C THR A 64 4.87 1.34 -5.28
N THR A 65 5.67 0.48 -5.88
CA THR A 65 5.32 -0.24 -7.11
C THR A 65 5.51 -1.72 -6.91
N PHE A 66 4.70 -2.53 -7.62
CA PHE A 66 4.80 -3.99 -7.52
C PHE A 66 4.85 -4.70 -8.88
N ASN A 67 5.24 -3.98 -9.94
CA ASN A 67 5.77 -4.53 -11.18
C ASN A 67 6.80 -3.60 -11.81
N GLN A 68 7.56 -4.10 -12.79
CA GLN A 68 8.61 -3.35 -13.47
C GLN A 68 8.04 -2.17 -14.25
N LYS A 69 6.94 -2.39 -14.98
CA LYS A 69 6.31 -1.36 -15.80
C LYS A 69 5.89 -0.12 -15.00
N ALA A 70 5.22 -0.31 -13.86
CA ALA A 70 4.84 0.81 -12.99
C ALA A 70 6.06 1.51 -12.39
N TYR A 71 7.09 0.75 -12.02
CA TYR A 71 8.34 1.32 -11.54
C TYR A 71 8.94 2.26 -12.60
N ASP A 72 9.11 1.80 -13.84
CA ASP A 72 9.71 2.59 -14.91
C ASP A 72 8.87 3.86 -15.22
N MET A 73 7.55 3.73 -15.26
CA MET A 73 6.63 4.84 -15.47
C MET A 73 6.75 5.93 -14.37
N LEU A 74 6.75 5.53 -13.10
CA LEU A 74 6.84 6.47 -11.99
C LEU A 74 8.27 7.02 -11.83
N MET A 75 9.29 6.20 -12.10
CA MET A 75 10.68 6.66 -12.08
C MET A 75 11.02 7.64 -13.19
N SER A 76 10.23 7.71 -14.27
CA SER A 76 10.40 8.74 -15.30
C SER A 76 10.35 10.16 -14.73
N TYR A 77 9.57 10.36 -13.67
CA TYR A 77 9.53 11.62 -12.92
C TYR A 77 10.76 11.79 -12.02
N PHE A 78 11.04 10.80 -11.17
CA PHE A 78 12.12 10.89 -10.17
C PHE A 78 13.52 10.86 -10.80
N SER A 79 13.69 10.33 -12.01
CA SER A 79 14.97 10.34 -12.73
C SER A 79 15.42 11.73 -13.16
N LYS A 80 14.50 12.68 -13.25
CA LYS A 80 14.81 14.10 -13.55
C LYS A 80 15.37 14.88 -12.35
N GLY A 81 15.43 14.23 -11.21
CA GLY A 81 15.83 14.81 -9.93
C GLY A 81 14.69 14.77 -8.92
N ILE A 82 15.06 14.66 -7.64
CA ILE A 82 14.10 14.71 -6.56
C ILE A 82 13.72 16.15 -6.34
N PRO A 83 12.43 16.50 -6.31
CA PRO A 83 12.04 17.87 -6.08
C PRO A 83 12.43 18.29 -4.65
N GLU A 84 13.05 19.44 -4.50
CA GLU A 84 13.27 20.03 -3.18
C GLU A 84 11.94 20.48 -2.54
N LYS A 85 10.95 20.78 -3.38
CA LYS A 85 9.62 21.24 -2.98
C LYS A 85 8.52 20.63 -3.82
N ILE A 86 7.40 20.35 -3.18
CA ILE A 86 6.15 19.89 -3.80
C ILE A 86 5.13 21.01 -3.65
N TYR A 87 4.57 21.47 -4.76
CA TYR A 87 3.52 22.48 -4.75
C TYR A 87 2.16 21.86 -5.05
N LEU A 88 1.27 21.89 -4.07
CA LEU A 88 -0.10 21.43 -4.20
C LEU A 88 -1.03 22.56 -4.63
N LYS A 89 -1.27 22.70 -5.94
CA LYS A 89 -2.06 23.79 -6.57
C LYS A 89 -3.42 24.00 -5.92
N ASN A 90 -4.16 22.91 -5.63
CA ASN A 90 -5.50 22.97 -5.06
C ASN A 90 -5.56 23.52 -3.62
N LYS A 91 -4.43 23.72 -2.99
CA LYS A 91 -4.30 24.22 -1.61
C LYS A 91 -3.42 25.47 -1.52
N ASP A 92 -2.82 25.89 -2.64
CA ASP A 92 -1.78 26.91 -2.66
C ASP A 92 -0.71 26.66 -1.60
N LEU A 93 -0.25 25.39 -1.50
CA LEU A 93 0.61 24.92 -0.43
C LEU A 93 1.93 24.39 -0.98
N GLU A 94 3.02 24.96 -0.48
CA GLU A 94 4.39 24.49 -0.73
C GLU A 94 4.84 23.59 0.43
N ILE A 95 5.42 22.44 0.09
CA ILE A 95 5.88 21.42 1.04
C ILE A 95 7.33 21.11 0.73
N ASN A 96 8.23 21.27 1.71
CA ASN A 96 9.64 20.93 1.54
C ASN A 96 9.85 19.40 1.61
N VAL A 97 10.71 18.90 0.72
CA VAL A 97 11.22 17.52 0.77
C VAL A 97 12.56 17.54 1.49
N LYS A 98 12.66 16.88 2.64
CA LYS A 98 13.86 16.87 3.50
C LYS A 98 14.80 15.72 3.19
N SER A 99 14.25 14.56 2.87
CA SER A 99 15.02 13.39 2.51
C SER A 99 14.24 12.52 1.53
N PHE A 100 14.96 11.66 0.84
CA PHE A 100 14.42 10.76 -0.15
C PHE A 100 15.19 9.42 -0.09
N SER A 101 14.45 8.34 -0.19
CA SER A 101 15.05 7.01 -0.30
C SER A 101 14.25 6.12 -1.26
N ILE A 102 14.96 5.24 -1.95
CA ILE A 102 14.36 4.17 -2.77
C ILE A 102 14.91 2.84 -2.26
N GLN A 103 14.00 1.91 -1.99
CA GLN A 103 14.32 0.52 -1.70
C GLN A 103 13.70 -0.33 -2.81
N LYS A 104 14.47 -1.32 -3.28
CA LYS A 104 14.05 -2.27 -4.32
C LYS A 104 14.22 -3.68 -3.80
N LYS A 105 13.26 -4.54 -4.15
CA LYS A 105 13.31 -5.98 -3.87
C LYS A 105 12.72 -6.76 -5.03
N SER A 106 13.15 -7.99 -5.19
CA SER A 106 12.44 -8.97 -6.02
C SER A 106 11.33 -9.66 -5.20
N TYR A 107 10.43 -10.35 -5.88
CA TYR A 107 9.46 -11.23 -5.22
C TYR A 107 10.16 -12.39 -4.51
N GLU A 108 11.25 -12.87 -5.08
CA GLU A 108 12.09 -13.93 -4.51
C GLU A 108 12.73 -13.50 -3.18
N ASP A 109 13.30 -12.29 -3.11
CA ASP A 109 13.84 -11.73 -1.87
C ASP A 109 12.79 -11.71 -0.76
N LEU A 110 11.57 -11.26 -1.08
CA LEU A 110 10.48 -11.24 -0.11
C LEU A 110 10.06 -12.63 0.34
N PHE A 111 10.06 -13.60 -0.56
CA PHE A 111 9.70 -14.97 -0.22
C PHE A 111 10.75 -15.60 0.72
N LEU A 112 12.02 -15.32 0.50
CA LEU A 112 13.11 -15.75 1.39
C LEU A 112 13.03 -15.10 2.79
N GLU A 113 12.52 -13.87 2.88
CA GLU A 113 12.28 -13.16 4.15
C GLU A 113 11.02 -13.63 4.90
N ALA A 114 10.16 -14.46 4.28
CA ALA A 114 8.88 -14.87 4.81
C ALA A 114 8.95 -15.99 5.88
N THR A 115 10.15 -16.35 6.33
CA THR A 115 10.37 -17.43 7.32
C THR A 115 10.00 -17.01 8.75
N GLU A 116 9.99 -15.72 9.04
CA GLU A 116 9.64 -15.21 10.36
C GLU A 116 8.23 -14.60 10.37
N ARG A 117 7.57 -14.68 11.51
CA ARG A 117 6.26 -14.08 11.73
C ARG A 117 6.31 -12.57 11.51
N LYS A 118 5.32 -12.07 10.81
CA LYS A 118 5.17 -10.66 10.46
C LYS A 118 3.87 -10.08 11.00
N ARG A 119 3.89 -8.82 11.42
CA ARG A 119 2.72 -8.07 11.89
C ARG A 119 2.40 -6.95 10.91
N ILE A 120 1.12 -6.80 10.60
CA ILE A 120 0.61 -5.73 9.73
C ILE A 120 0.39 -4.48 10.59
N LYS A 121 0.96 -3.35 10.18
CA LYS A 121 0.62 -2.03 10.69
C LYS A 121 0.00 -1.19 9.58
N LEU A 122 -1.25 -0.83 9.74
CA LEU A 122 -1.99 0.04 8.84
C LEU A 122 -1.63 1.49 9.16
N ILE A 123 -0.87 2.12 8.26
CA ILE A 123 -0.36 3.50 8.43
C ILE A 123 -1.28 4.55 7.80
N SER A 124 -2.21 4.14 6.95
CA SER A 124 -3.29 4.98 6.43
C SER A 124 -4.66 4.29 6.55
N PRO A 125 -5.77 5.03 6.49
CA PRO A 125 -7.10 4.44 6.61
C PRO A 125 -7.32 3.33 5.60
N THR A 126 -7.79 2.18 6.06
CA THR A 126 -8.04 0.98 5.26
C THR A 126 -9.51 0.61 5.32
N SER A 127 -10.09 0.26 4.20
CA SER A 127 -11.41 -0.35 4.12
C SER A 127 -11.49 -1.30 2.94
N PHE A 128 -12.43 -2.22 3.01
CA PHE A 128 -12.68 -3.20 1.94
C PHE A 128 -14.05 -2.95 1.33
N LYS A 129 -14.25 -3.37 0.10
CA LYS A 129 -15.56 -3.31 -0.56
C LYS A 129 -15.93 -4.69 -1.06
N SER A 130 -17.09 -5.18 -0.68
CA SER A 130 -17.67 -6.42 -1.17
C SER A 130 -19.16 -6.19 -1.42
N GLU A 131 -19.68 -6.67 -2.55
CA GLU A 131 -21.10 -6.56 -2.93
C GLU A 131 -21.67 -5.13 -2.81
N GLY A 132 -20.84 -4.14 -3.16
CA GLY A 132 -21.25 -2.73 -3.09
C GLY A 132 -21.13 -2.09 -1.69
N VAL A 133 -20.93 -2.89 -0.64
CA VAL A 133 -20.85 -2.42 0.76
C VAL A 133 -19.38 -2.18 1.16
N THR A 134 -19.14 -1.08 1.88
CA THR A 134 -17.83 -0.77 2.45
C THR A 134 -17.71 -1.36 3.86
N HIS A 135 -16.73 -2.19 4.08
CA HIS A 135 -16.43 -2.85 5.36
C HIS A 135 -15.29 -2.12 6.08
N ILE A 136 -15.55 -1.72 7.32
CA ILE A 136 -14.62 -0.98 8.18
C ILE A 136 -13.96 -1.84 9.26
N PHE A 137 -14.07 -3.15 9.14
CA PHE A 137 -13.42 -4.15 9.96
C PHE A 137 -12.73 -5.18 9.05
N PRO A 138 -11.54 -5.70 9.40
CA PRO A 138 -10.84 -6.64 8.55
C PRO A 138 -11.63 -7.95 8.40
N ASN A 139 -11.95 -8.29 7.16
CA ASN A 139 -12.39 -9.62 6.77
C ASN A 139 -11.17 -10.33 6.18
N ILE A 140 -10.77 -11.44 6.78
CA ILE A 140 -9.54 -12.18 6.42
C ILE A 140 -9.59 -12.62 4.96
N SER A 141 -10.71 -13.20 4.52
CA SER A 141 -10.86 -13.67 3.15
C SER A 141 -10.68 -12.53 2.16
N THR A 142 -11.35 -11.39 2.37
CA THR A 142 -11.23 -10.21 1.51
C THR A 142 -9.80 -9.63 1.52
N LEU A 143 -9.14 -9.64 2.68
CA LEU A 143 -7.77 -9.17 2.84
C LEU A 143 -6.80 -10.02 2.02
N ILE A 144 -6.80 -11.33 2.26
CA ILE A 144 -5.89 -12.29 1.62
C ILE A 144 -6.17 -12.35 0.11
N SER A 145 -7.44 -12.56 -0.28
CA SER A 145 -7.82 -12.63 -1.70
C SER A 145 -7.53 -11.34 -2.46
N GLY A 146 -7.64 -10.18 -1.78
CA GLY A 146 -7.31 -8.89 -2.39
C GLY A 146 -5.82 -8.73 -2.69
N VAL A 147 -4.93 -9.24 -1.83
CA VAL A 147 -3.48 -9.24 -2.08
C VAL A 147 -3.14 -10.22 -3.20
N ILE A 148 -3.69 -11.45 -3.15
CA ILE A 148 -3.49 -12.47 -4.19
C ILE A 148 -3.95 -11.95 -5.54
N ALA A 149 -5.13 -11.35 -5.64
CA ALA A 149 -5.65 -10.80 -6.88
C ALA A 149 -4.73 -9.73 -7.49
N LYS A 150 -4.17 -8.84 -6.66
CA LYS A 150 -3.20 -7.83 -7.12
C LYS A 150 -1.90 -8.45 -7.63
N ILE A 151 -1.39 -9.47 -6.93
CA ILE A 151 -0.19 -10.20 -7.38
C ILE A 151 -0.45 -10.85 -8.72
N ASN A 152 -1.51 -11.67 -8.82
CA ASN A 152 -1.83 -12.42 -10.04
C ASN A 152 -2.14 -11.50 -11.24
N GLN A 153 -2.69 -10.30 -10.98
CA GLN A 153 -2.99 -9.34 -12.05
C GLN A 153 -1.75 -8.59 -12.55
N HIS A 154 -0.79 -8.31 -11.68
CA HIS A 154 0.26 -7.35 -11.99
C HIS A 154 1.68 -7.88 -11.88
N SER A 155 1.91 -9.00 -11.17
CA SER A 155 3.25 -9.58 -11.07
C SER A 155 3.67 -10.23 -12.40
N GLU A 156 4.95 -10.13 -12.69
CA GLU A 156 5.59 -10.74 -13.85
C GLU A 156 6.21 -12.11 -13.51
N THR A 157 6.35 -12.41 -12.21
CA THR A 157 7.16 -13.56 -11.75
C THR A 157 6.53 -14.34 -10.59
N ALA A 158 5.51 -13.82 -9.94
CA ALA A 158 4.85 -14.48 -8.82
C ALA A 158 3.35 -14.61 -9.08
N GLU A 159 2.84 -15.81 -8.97
CA GLU A 159 1.42 -16.14 -9.11
C GLU A 159 1.02 -17.11 -8.01
N LEU A 160 -0.18 -16.95 -7.48
CA LEU A 160 -0.80 -17.86 -6.53
C LEU A 160 -2.17 -18.29 -7.06
N GLU A 161 -2.16 -19.22 -8.01
CA GLU A 161 -3.35 -19.68 -8.74
C GLU A 161 -3.89 -21.02 -8.26
N ASP A 162 -3.12 -21.78 -7.46
CA ASP A 162 -3.57 -23.06 -6.92
C ASP A 162 -4.73 -22.84 -5.93
N LYS A 163 -5.95 -23.07 -6.43
CA LYS A 163 -7.19 -22.90 -5.66
C LYS A 163 -7.23 -23.77 -4.40
N LYS A 164 -6.55 -24.94 -4.40
CA LYS A 164 -6.51 -25.81 -3.23
C LYS A 164 -5.68 -25.17 -2.13
N ILE A 165 -4.51 -24.66 -2.46
CA ILE A 165 -3.63 -23.95 -1.52
C ILE A 165 -4.32 -22.67 -0.99
N VAL A 166 -4.93 -21.87 -1.88
CA VAL A 166 -5.65 -20.65 -1.49
C VAL A 166 -6.82 -20.97 -0.55
N ASN A 167 -7.64 -21.99 -0.86
CA ASN A 167 -8.75 -22.37 -0.01
C ASN A 167 -8.26 -22.86 1.37
N GLU A 168 -7.24 -23.73 1.39
CA GLU A 168 -6.66 -24.21 2.63
C GLU A 168 -6.07 -23.07 3.48
N LEU A 169 -5.41 -22.10 2.86
CA LEU A 169 -4.92 -20.89 3.52
C LEU A 169 -6.08 -20.12 4.16
N LEU A 170 -7.17 -19.88 3.41
CA LEU A 170 -8.34 -19.14 3.89
C LEU A 170 -9.09 -19.84 5.03
N GLU A 171 -9.10 -21.16 5.04
CA GLU A 171 -9.71 -21.96 6.11
C GLU A 171 -8.89 -21.95 7.41
N LYS A 172 -7.56 -21.93 7.29
CA LYS A 172 -6.64 -22.05 8.43
C LYS A 172 -6.18 -20.71 9.01
N VAL A 173 -6.22 -19.60 8.20
CA VAL A 173 -5.81 -18.29 8.69
C VAL A 173 -6.81 -17.69 9.67
N TYR A 174 -6.31 -17.05 10.74
CA TYR A 174 -7.14 -16.36 11.72
C TYR A 174 -6.47 -15.09 12.25
N ILE A 175 -7.26 -14.19 12.80
CA ILE A 175 -6.74 -13.01 13.52
C ILE A 175 -6.30 -13.49 14.90
N LYS A 176 -5.00 -13.39 15.17
CA LYS A 176 -4.41 -13.77 16.46
C LYS A 176 -4.50 -12.63 17.47
N ASP A 177 -4.27 -11.38 16.99
CA ASP A 177 -4.29 -10.19 17.82
C ASP A 177 -4.55 -8.95 16.96
N TYR A 178 -5.14 -7.91 17.54
CA TYR A 178 -5.32 -6.63 16.87
C TYR A 178 -5.43 -5.46 17.84
N ASN A 179 -5.00 -4.30 17.35
CA ASN A 179 -5.29 -3.01 17.98
C ASN A 179 -5.73 -2.04 16.87
N LEU A 180 -7.03 -1.94 16.65
CA LEU A 180 -7.63 -1.20 15.54
C LEU A 180 -8.53 -0.09 16.05
N ARG A 181 -8.53 1.03 15.32
CA ARG A 181 -9.46 2.14 15.55
C ARG A 181 -10.01 2.68 14.25
N THR A 182 -11.23 3.15 14.25
CA THR A 182 -11.85 3.80 13.08
C THR A 182 -11.14 5.11 12.75
N LYS A 183 -10.92 5.35 11.46
CA LYS A 183 -10.34 6.59 10.93
C LYS A 183 -11.09 6.97 9.65
N ILE A 184 -11.44 8.25 9.51
CA ILE A 184 -12.04 8.79 8.28
C ILE A 184 -10.93 9.21 7.33
N PHE A 185 -11.06 8.84 6.06
CA PHE A 185 -10.29 9.35 4.95
C PHE A 185 -11.13 10.34 4.15
N HIS A 186 -10.54 11.48 3.78
CA HIS A 186 -11.19 12.51 2.98
C HIS A 186 -10.68 12.43 1.55
N LEU A 187 -11.57 12.21 0.59
CA LEU A 187 -11.26 12.16 -0.83
C LEU A 187 -12.24 13.04 -1.58
N GLU A 188 -11.78 14.18 -2.11
CA GLU A 188 -12.57 15.06 -2.99
C GLU A 188 -13.98 15.36 -2.46
N GLY A 189 -14.07 15.73 -1.18
CA GLY A 189 -15.33 16.03 -0.51
C GLY A 189 -16.09 14.79 0.02
N ILE A 190 -15.68 13.60 -0.34
CA ILE A 190 -16.28 12.35 0.17
C ILE A 190 -15.56 11.88 1.43
N LYS A 191 -16.30 11.46 2.44
CA LYS A 191 -15.80 10.86 3.67
C LYS A 191 -15.88 9.34 3.58
N ILE A 192 -14.75 8.66 3.55
CA ILE A 192 -14.66 7.20 3.53
C ILE A 192 -14.24 6.74 4.93
N LYS A 193 -15.10 5.96 5.59
CA LYS A 193 -14.72 5.33 6.86
C LYS A 193 -13.79 4.16 6.60
N GLY A 194 -12.76 4.03 7.42
CA GLY A 194 -11.83 2.92 7.42
C GLY A 194 -11.29 2.67 8.83
N PHE A 195 -10.29 1.86 8.95
CA PHE A 195 -9.59 1.57 10.21
C PHE A 195 -8.07 1.70 10.03
N ILE A 196 -7.37 1.98 11.12
CA ILE A 196 -5.92 2.00 11.22
C ILE A 196 -5.50 1.25 12.49
N GLY A 197 -4.24 0.88 12.58
CA GLY A 197 -3.66 0.22 13.75
C GLY A 197 -2.88 -1.03 13.37
N THR A 198 -2.85 -2.02 14.24
CA THR A 198 -2.09 -3.26 14.04
C THR A 198 -3.01 -4.46 13.94
N LEU A 199 -2.60 -5.41 13.10
CA LEU A 199 -3.28 -6.68 12.87
C LEU A 199 -2.23 -7.78 12.80
N ASP A 200 -2.46 -8.85 13.54
CA ASP A 200 -1.60 -9.99 13.62
C ASP A 200 -2.37 -11.24 13.16
N LEU A 201 -1.88 -11.87 12.11
CA LEU A 201 -2.48 -13.06 11.52
C LEU A 201 -1.65 -14.30 11.84
N ALA A 202 -2.29 -15.46 11.94
CA ALA A 202 -1.62 -16.75 12.14
C ALA A 202 -2.37 -17.89 11.43
N ILE A 203 -1.69 -18.99 11.25
CA ILE A 203 -2.24 -20.24 10.71
C ILE A 203 -2.59 -21.19 11.87
N ARG A 204 -3.73 -21.87 11.77
CA ARG A 204 -4.11 -22.95 12.70
C ARG A 204 -3.29 -24.20 12.40
N GLY A 205 -2.73 -24.82 13.44
CA GLY A 205 -1.88 -25.99 13.32
C GLY A 205 -0.43 -25.66 12.98
N GLU A 206 0.37 -26.71 12.80
CA GLU A 206 1.79 -26.61 12.46
C GLU A 206 1.98 -26.87 10.96
N ASP A 207 1.81 -25.83 10.15
CA ASP A 207 2.00 -25.87 8.70
C ASP A 207 2.98 -24.78 8.28
N SER A 208 4.23 -25.15 8.10
CA SER A 208 5.30 -24.20 7.73
C SER A 208 5.09 -23.63 6.33
N THR A 209 4.56 -24.40 5.39
CA THR A 209 4.34 -23.94 4.01
C THR A 209 3.27 -22.85 3.99
N LEU A 210 2.10 -23.09 4.59
CA LEU A 210 1.05 -22.08 4.67
C LEU A 210 1.46 -20.87 5.50
N THR A 211 2.27 -21.07 6.55
CA THR A 211 2.83 -19.98 7.35
C THR A 211 3.74 -19.08 6.51
N ASN A 212 4.63 -19.66 5.71
CA ASN A 212 5.51 -18.91 4.82
C ASN A 212 4.72 -18.16 3.73
N ILE A 213 3.69 -18.81 3.15
CA ILE A 213 2.81 -18.15 2.18
C ILE A 213 2.08 -16.96 2.84
N LEU A 214 1.54 -17.12 4.04
CA LEU A 214 0.90 -16.03 4.78
C LEU A 214 1.88 -14.89 5.05
N ASN A 215 3.08 -15.18 5.54
CA ASN A 215 4.11 -14.19 5.81
C ASN A 215 4.54 -13.45 4.52
N PHE A 216 4.66 -14.17 3.41
CA PHE A 216 4.92 -13.56 2.10
C PHE A 216 3.79 -12.60 1.68
N LEU A 217 2.52 -13.00 1.83
CA LEU A 217 1.38 -12.14 1.54
C LEU A 217 1.33 -10.91 2.45
N ILE A 218 1.74 -11.05 3.70
CA ILE A 218 1.90 -9.93 4.63
C ILE A 218 3.01 -8.99 4.15
N LEU A 219 4.19 -9.50 3.83
CA LEU A 219 5.32 -8.70 3.34
C LEU A 219 4.98 -7.94 2.06
N ILE A 220 4.39 -8.61 1.08
CA ILE A 220 4.04 -7.97 -0.18
C ILE A 220 2.94 -6.92 -0.03
N SER A 221 2.12 -6.99 1.04
CA SER A 221 1.11 -5.98 1.32
C SER A 221 1.70 -4.58 1.59
N GLU A 222 2.97 -4.45 1.95
CA GLU A 222 3.66 -3.15 2.01
C GLU A 222 3.72 -2.46 0.63
N TYR A 223 3.78 -3.25 -0.44
CA TYR A 223 3.88 -2.75 -1.82
C TYR A 223 2.51 -2.64 -2.48
N THR A 224 1.63 -3.62 -2.27
CA THR A 224 0.29 -3.64 -2.89
C THR A 224 -0.75 -2.80 -2.13
N GLY A 225 -0.47 -2.49 -0.87
CA GLY A 225 -1.46 -1.95 0.05
C GLY A 225 -2.62 -2.92 0.31
N LEU A 226 -3.48 -2.59 1.27
CA LEU A 226 -4.66 -3.38 1.64
C LEU A 226 -5.95 -2.61 1.38
N GLY A 227 -6.93 -3.30 0.80
CA GLY A 227 -8.26 -2.75 0.56
C GLY A 227 -8.36 -1.85 -0.67
N ILE A 228 -9.28 -0.89 -0.61
CA ILE A 228 -9.63 0.00 -1.73
C ILE A 228 -8.79 1.28 -1.77
N LYS A 229 -8.71 1.91 -2.95
CA LYS A 229 -8.11 3.24 -3.18
C LYS A 229 -6.65 3.37 -2.70
N THR A 230 -5.88 2.32 -2.86
CA THR A 230 -4.49 2.24 -2.39
C THR A 230 -3.55 3.20 -3.15
N SER A 231 -3.85 3.56 -4.38
CA SER A 231 -3.12 4.60 -5.12
C SER A 231 -3.51 6.04 -4.72
N LEU A 232 -4.68 6.20 -4.07
CA LEU A 232 -5.23 7.52 -3.69
C LEU A 232 -5.01 7.90 -2.22
N GLY A 233 -4.31 7.08 -1.44
CA GLY A 233 -3.95 7.40 -0.07
C GLY A 233 -4.44 6.46 1.02
N MET A 234 -5.30 5.50 0.68
CA MET A 234 -5.79 4.50 1.62
C MET A 234 -4.94 3.23 1.61
N GLY A 235 -5.12 2.40 2.61
CA GLY A 235 -4.57 1.04 2.64
C GLY A 235 -3.06 0.93 2.74
N GLY A 236 -2.36 1.99 3.13
CA GLY A 236 -0.91 1.94 3.34
C GLY A 236 -0.53 1.00 4.48
N VAL A 237 0.45 0.15 4.24
CA VAL A 237 0.93 -0.88 5.17
C VAL A 237 2.40 -0.66 5.51
N LYS A 238 2.77 -0.94 6.74
CA LYS A 238 4.14 -1.17 7.21
C LYS A 238 4.15 -2.54 7.89
N VAL A 239 5.14 -3.36 7.59
CA VAL A 239 5.30 -4.67 8.26
C VAL A 239 6.32 -4.54 9.40
N GLU A 240 5.98 -5.12 10.57
CA GLU A 240 6.81 -5.13 11.79
C GLU A 240 7.14 -6.55 12.20
#